data_14475e35ea29c537a542abf21f316a01
#
_entry.id   14475e35ea29c537a542abf21f316a01
#
_cell.length_a   1.000
_cell.length_b   1.000
_cell.length_c   1.000
_cell.angle_alpha   90.00
_cell.angle_beta   90.00
_cell.angle_gamma   90.00
#
_symmetry.space_group_name_H-M   'P 1'
#
loop_
_entity.id
_entity.type
_entity.pdbx_description
1 polymer ?
#
loop_
_entity_poly.entity_id
_entity_poly.type
_entity_poly.pdbx_seq_one_letter_code
_entity_poly.pdbx_strand_id
1 'polypeptide(L)'
;MKEIDERDAEIVAENSEEFADKSQEQYNEERLNALVEEGKRRGSLSAKELLDVLEDMNLEQEQVDRFYDTLENFNIDTTENDESSFLPPDDIAPEIEELQEIETLAEDELVDPETLVDNFSVDDPVRMYLKEIGKVNLLTAEAEIELATLMAQGDKEAKRKMAEANLRLVVSIAKRYVGRGMLFLDLIQEGNLGLIKAVEKFDYTKGYKFSTYATWWIRQAITRAIADQARTIRIPVHMVETINKVMRISRQLLQELGHDPTPEEIAADMGMPVEKVREILKIAQEPVSLETPIGEEEDSHLGDFIPDEDASEPAEAASFTLLREQLSEVLNTLTPREEKVLRLRFGIEDGRTRTLEEVGKEFNVTRERIRQIEAKALRKLRHPSRSKKLRDFLN
;
A
#
# COMPACT_ATOMS: atom_id res chain seq x y z
N MET A 1 50.47 -14.67 38.19
CA MET A 1 51.06 -13.98 37.03
C MET A 1 50.45 -14.43 35.67
N LYS A 2 49.36 -15.22 35.67
CA LYS A 2 48.60 -15.58 34.46
C LYS A 2 47.18 -14.98 34.42
N GLU A 3 46.65 -14.47 35.52
CA GLU A 3 45.31 -13.85 35.57
C GLU A 3 45.29 -12.34 35.26
N ILE A 4 46.44 -11.69 35.18
CA ILE A 4 46.56 -10.25 34.83
C ILE A 4 46.59 -10.07 33.32
N ASP A 5 47.15 -11.01 32.56
CA ASP A 5 47.25 -10.94 31.08
C ASP A 5 45.93 -11.17 30.35
N GLU A 6 44.97 -11.89 30.92
CA GLU A 6 43.65 -12.11 30.29
C GLU A 6 42.70 -10.91 30.45
N ARG A 7 42.76 -10.20 31.58
CA ARG A 7 41.97 -8.98 31.82
C ARG A 7 42.43 -7.78 30.95
N ASP A 8 43.74 -7.67 30.74
CA ASP A 8 44.29 -6.62 29.89
C ASP A 8 43.98 -6.88 28.41
N ALA A 9 43.86 -8.12 27.97
CA ALA A 9 43.46 -8.51 26.65
C ALA A 9 41.95 -8.26 26.38
N GLU A 10 41.06 -8.50 27.35
CA GLU A 10 39.63 -8.17 27.27
C GLU A 10 39.39 -6.65 27.19
N ILE A 11 40.09 -5.86 28.01
CA ILE A 11 39.95 -4.38 27.99
C ILE A 11 40.46 -3.78 26.66
N VAL A 12 41.48 -4.37 26.04
CA VAL A 12 41.96 -3.91 24.72
C VAL A 12 41.02 -4.32 23.62
N ALA A 13 40.34 -5.47 23.71
CA ALA A 13 39.31 -5.91 22.76
C ALA A 13 38.05 -5.05 22.87
N GLU A 14 37.52 -4.79 24.06
CA GLU A 14 36.37 -3.90 24.29
C GLU A 14 36.63 -2.47 23.79
N ASN A 15 37.81 -1.91 24.06
CA ASN A 15 38.17 -0.58 23.55
C ASN A 15 38.33 -0.55 22.02
N SER A 16 38.74 -1.64 21.37
CA SER A 16 38.86 -1.69 19.91
C SER A 16 37.51 -1.81 19.22
N GLU A 17 36.54 -2.52 19.81
CA GLU A 17 35.15 -2.58 19.31
C GLU A 17 34.41 -1.24 19.50
N GLU A 18 34.60 -0.56 20.64
CA GLU A 18 33.99 0.75 20.90
C GLU A 18 34.58 1.87 20.00
N PHE A 19 35.84 1.77 19.58
CA PHE A 19 36.44 2.67 18.58
C PHE A 19 35.99 2.37 17.15
N ALA A 20 35.74 1.12 16.82
CA ALA A 20 35.21 0.74 15.51
C ALA A 20 33.75 1.17 15.35
N ASP A 21 32.93 1.02 16.40
CA ASP A 21 31.51 1.41 16.42
C ASP A 21 31.35 2.95 16.29
N LYS A 22 32.12 3.72 17.03
CA LYS A 22 32.12 5.20 16.93
C LYS A 22 32.59 5.72 15.57
N SER A 23 33.48 5.00 14.90
CA SER A 23 33.92 5.35 13.55
C SER A 23 32.86 5.07 12.50
N GLN A 24 32.07 4.03 12.72
CA GLN A 24 30.95 3.64 11.85
C GLN A 24 29.77 4.60 12.00
N GLU A 25 29.44 5.01 13.24
CA GLU A 25 28.41 6.01 13.51
C GLU A 25 28.74 7.37 12.89
N GLN A 26 29.98 7.85 13.01
CA GLN A 26 30.40 9.11 12.38
C GLN A 26 30.33 9.05 10.85
N TYR A 27 30.71 7.93 10.23
CA TYR A 27 30.60 7.72 8.80
C TYR A 27 29.14 7.71 8.32
N ASN A 28 28.26 7.08 9.09
CA ASN A 28 26.84 7.05 8.80
C ASN A 28 26.19 8.44 8.91
N GLU A 29 26.53 9.22 9.98
CA GLU A 29 26.06 10.60 10.13
C GLU A 29 26.51 11.53 9.00
N GLU A 30 27.77 11.44 8.56
CA GLU A 30 28.28 12.24 7.45
C GLU A 30 27.53 11.93 6.14
N ARG A 31 27.19 10.68 5.90
CA ARG A 31 26.49 10.23 4.69
C ARG A 31 25.02 10.62 4.70
N LEU A 32 24.35 10.54 5.87
CA LEU A 32 22.97 11.05 6.06
C LEU A 32 22.89 12.56 5.87
N ASN A 33 23.86 13.32 6.42
CA ASN A 33 23.92 14.76 6.24
C ASN A 33 24.17 15.15 4.76
N ALA A 34 24.99 14.40 4.04
CA ALA A 34 25.19 14.60 2.60
C ALA A 34 23.90 14.41 1.79
N LEU A 35 23.10 13.40 2.12
CA LEU A 35 21.78 13.17 1.52
C LEU A 35 20.79 14.30 1.81
N VAL A 36 20.76 14.81 3.05
CA VAL A 36 19.92 15.96 3.42
C VAL A 36 20.35 17.22 2.65
N GLU A 37 21.66 17.47 2.47
CA GLU A 37 22.14 18.59 1.66
C GLU A 37 21.77 18.43 0.17
N GLU A 38 21.84 17.22 -0.35
CA GLU A 38 21.43 16.94 -1.72
C GLU A 38 19.93 17.10 -1.91
N GLY A 39 19.11 16.63 -0.94
CA GLY A 39 17.66 16.86 -0.89
C GLY A 39 17.28 18.33 -0.82
N LYS A 40 18.00 19.14 -0.01
CA LYS A 40 17.83 20.60 0.03
C LYS A 40 18.15 21.29 -1.30
N ARG A 41 19.07 20.73 -2.05
CA ARG A 41 19.54 21.29 -3.33
C ARG A 41 18.58 20.95 -4.48
N ARG A 42 17.97 19.76 -4.44
CA ARG A 42 17.04 19.26 -5.47
C ARG A 42 15.58 19.52 -5.12
N GLY A 43 15.23 19.75 -3.85
CA GLY A 43 13.87 19.92 -3.34
C GLY A 43 13.12 18.59 -3.14
N SER A 44 13.65 17.48 -3.65
CA SER A 44 13.07 16.14 -3.51
C SER A 44 14.16 15.06 -3.53
N LEU A 45 13.93 13.93 -2.87
CA LEU A 45 14.79 12.74 -2.89
C LEU A 45 13.96 11.54 -3.38
N SER A 46 14.57 10.69 -4.21
CA SER A 46 13.93 9.47 -4.67
C SER A 46 13.91 8.42 -3.55
N ALA A 47 12.75 7.75 -3.37
CA ALA A 47 12.61 6.66 -2.40
C ALA A 47 13.62 5.53 -2.62
N LYS A 48 14.07 5.31 -3.85
CA LYS A 48 15.08 4.31 -4.19
C LYS A 48 16.48 4.71 -3.71
N GLU A 49 16.87 5.98 -3.90
CA GLU A 49 18.15 6.51 -3.39
C GLU A 49 18.21 6.47 -1.86
N LEU A 50 17.06 6.70 -1.19
CA LEU A 50 16.92 6.59 0.26
C LEU A 50 17.06 5.15 0.73
N LEU A 51 16.35 4.20 0.10
CA LEU A 51 16.40 2.78 0.45
C LEU A 51 17.79 2.18 0.25
N ASP A 52 18.43 2.44 -0.89
CA ASP A 52 19.77 1.91 -1.21
C ASP A 52 20.82 2.37 -0.17
N VAL A 53 20.69 3.61 0.33
CA VAL A 53 21.64 4.15 1.33
C VAL A 53 21.30 3.66 2.74
N LEU A 54 20.03 3.51 3.10
CA LEU A 54 19.59 3.03 4.41
C LEU A 54 19.86 1.52 4.58
N GLU A 55 19.72 0.71 3.52
CA GLU A 55 20.07 -0.72 3.53
C GLU A 55 21.58 -0.93 3.70
N ASP A 56 22.42 -0.11 3.05
CA ASP A 56 23.88 -0.19 3.17
C ASP A 56 24.40 0.14 4.58
N MET A 57 23.64 0.93 5.35
CA MET A 57 24.06 1.46 6.65
C MET A 57 23.63 0.62 7.86
N ASN A 58 22.71 -0.34 7.70
CA ASN A 58 22.20 -1.21 8.76
C ASN A 58 21.77 -0.45 10.04
N LEU A 59 21.02 0.66 9.85
CA LEU A 59 20.62 1.58 10.92
C LEU A 59 19.50 0.98 11.79
N GLU A 60 19.47 1.35 13.07
CA GLU A 60 18.37 1.03 13.97
C GLU A 60 17.11 1.83 13.60
N GLN A 61 15.93 1.25 13.85
CA GLN A 61 14.64 1.83 13.46
C GLN A 61 14.42 3.24 14.01
N GLU A 62 14.91 3.53 15.23
CA GLU A 62 14.87 4.87 15.83
C GLU A 62 15.73 5.90 15.09
N GLN A 63 16.82 5.49 14.47
CA GLN A 63 17.70 6.39 13.69
C GLN A 63 17.08 6.70 12.33
N VAL A 64 16.39 5.72 11.74
CA VAL A 64 15.62 5.87 10.49
C VAL A 64 14.45 6.84 10.71
N ASP A 65 13.69 6.69 11.80
CA ASP A 65 12.58 7.59 12.12
C ASP A 65 13.04 9.04 12.32
N ARG A 66 14.16 9.26 13.05
CA ARG A 66 14.76 10.59 13.22
C ARG A 66 15.23 11.22 11.91
N PHE A 67 15.68 10.40 10.98
CA PHE A 67 16.10 10.86 9.67
C PHE A 67 14.88 11.30 8.82
N TYR A 68 13.78 10.55 8.83
CA TYR A 68 12.53 10.97 8.19
C TYR A 68 11.95 12.24 8.80
N ASP A 69 11.95 12.39 10.12
CA ASP A 69 11.57 13.62 10.81
C ASP A 69 12.44 14.82 10.37
N THR A 70 13.72 14.57 10.11
CA THR A 70 14.65 15.60 9.63
C THR A 70 14.34 16.02 8.20
N LEU A 71 13.99 15.09 7.31
CA LEU A 71 13.57 15.37 5.92
C LEU A 71 12.26 16.18 5.89
N GLU A 72 11.30 15.82 6.74
CA GLU A 72 10.03 16.53 6.87
C GLU A 72 10.21 17.96 7.40
N ASN A 73 11.08 18.16 8.39
CA ASN A 73 11.41 19.49 8.93
C ASN A 73 12.07 20.41 7.91
N PHE A 74 12.76 19.87 6.92
CA PHE A 74 13.37 20.66 5.83
C PHE A 74 12.47 20.79 4.60
N ASN A 75 11.20 20.31 4.65
CA ASN A 75 10.27 20.30 3.52
C ASN A 75 10.90 19.64 2.27
N ILE A 76 11.65 18.59 2.45
CA ILE A 76 12.17 17.78 1.35
C ILE A 76 11.10 16.74 1.04
N ASP A 77 10.44 16.86 -0.10
CA ASP A 77 9.47 15.87 -0.55
C ASP A 77 10.19 14.54 -0.84
N THR A 78 9.94 13.56 0.01
CA THR A 78 10.26 12.17 -0.29
C THR A 78 9.17 11.67 -1.21
N THR A 79 9.32 11.91 -2.50
CA THR A 79 8.30 11.56 -3.49
C THR A 79 8.21 10.04 -3.63
N GLU A 80 7.28 9.44 -2.89
CA GLU A 80 6.61 8.20 -3.31
C GLU A 80 5.69 8.45 -4.54
N ASN A 81 5.47 9.70 -4.89
CA ASN A 81 4.66 10.15 -6.02
C ASN A 81 5.52 10.48 -7.23
N ASP A 82 6.29 9.53 -7.70
CA ASP A 82 6.57 9.50 -9.11
C ASP A 82 5.35 8.86 -9.81
N GLU A 83 4.36 9.68 -10.19
CA GLU A 83 3.32 9.25 -11.12
C GLU A 83 3.93 8.76 -12.45
N SER A 84 5.24 9.01 -12.66
CA SER A 84 6.05 8.42 -13.73
C SER A 84 6.57 7.01 -13.38
N SER A 85 6.63 6.59 -12.12
CA SER A 85 7.00 5.21 -11.74
C SER A 85 5.88 4.19 -11.96
N PHE A 86 4.72 4.64 -12.46
CA PHE A 86 3.70 3.76 -13.04
C PHE A 86 4.09 3.19 -14.42
N LEU A 87 5.23 3.60 -14.93
CA LEU A 87 5.84 2.99 -16.11
C LEU A 87 6.98 2.07 -15.63
N PRO A 88 7.15 0.88 -16.24
CA PRO A 88 8.44 0.22 -16.16
C PRO A 88 9.49 1.27 -16.58
N PRO A 89 10.70 1.26 -15.97
CA PRO A 89 11.77 2.19 -16.39
C PRO A 89 11.83 2.22 -17.91
N ASP A 90 12.05 3.38 -18.49
CA ASP A 90 12.08 3.58 -19.94
C ASP A 90 13.08 2.66 -20.68
N ASP A 91 13.91 1.93 -19.93
CA ASP A 91 14.92 0.96 -20.40
C ASP A 91 14.39 -0.48 -20.55
N ILE A 92 13.16 -0.81 -20.11
CA ILE A 92 12.56 -2.11 -20.40
C ILE A 92 11.70 -1.97 -21.65
N ALA A 93 12.36 -1.72 -22.78
CA ALA A 93 11.81 -2.14 -24.05
C ALA A 93 11.80 -3.69 -24.04
N PRO A 94 10.69 -4.34 -24.47
CA PRO A 94 10.64 -5.80 -24.52
C PRO A 94 11.86 -6.33 -25.30
N GLU A 95 12.51 -7.36 -24.77
CA GLU A 95 13.61 -8.00 -25.46
C GLU A 95 13.10 -8.57 -26.80
N ILE A 96 13.97 -8.57 -27.81
CA ILE A 96 13.60 -8.98 -29.18
C ILE A 96 13.02 -10.40 -29.20
N GLU A 97 13.44 -11.26 -28.27
CA GLU A 97 12.94 -12.62 -28.10
C GLU A 97 11.49 -12.65 -27.60
N GLU A 98 11.11 -11.80 -26.63
CA GLU A 98 9.71 -11.66 -26.17
C GLU A 98 8.77 -11.13 -27.27
N LEU A 99 9.26 -10.24 -28.13
CA LEU A 99 8.49 -9.72 -29.27
C LEU A 99 8.23 -10.82 -30.31
N GLN A 100 9.17 -11.74 -30.55
CA GLN A 100 9.00 -12.85 -31.49
C GLN A 100 8.00 -13.90 -30.98
N GLU A 101 8.02 -14.23 -29.69
CA GLU A 101 7.00 -15.12 -29.09
C GLU A 101 5.59 -14.50 -29.15
N ILE A 102 5.51 -13.17 -28.98
CA ILE A 102 4.24 -12.43 -29.06
C ILE A 102 3.72 -12.39 -30.51
N GLU A 103 4.58 -12.29 -31.51
CA GLU A 103 4.20 -12.24 -32.92
C GLU A 103 3.51 -13.53 -33.36
N THR A 104 4.01 -14.69 -32.93
CA THR A 104 3.39 -15.99 -33.23
C THR A 104 2.02 -16.18 -32.57
N LEU A 105 1.80 -15.55 -31.41
CA LEU A 105 0.54 -15.59 -30.66
C LEU A 105 -0.49 -14.57 -31.15
N ALA A 106 -0.06 -13.46 -31.74
CA ALA A 106 -0.94 -12.34 -32.13
C ALA A 106 -1.68 -12.57 -33.45
N GLU A 107 -1.13 -13.34 -34.39
CA GLU A 107 -1.77 -13.58 -35.68
C GLU A 107 -2.96 -14.54 -35.62
N ASP A 108 -2.96 -15.50 -34.68
CA ASP A 108 -4.05 -16.50 -34.53
C ASP A 108 -5.25 -16.03 -33.66
N GLU A 109 -5.17 -14.87 -32.99
CA GLU A 109 -6.07 -14.52 -31.88
C GLU A 109 -6.91 -13.25 -32.05
N LEU A 110 -7.03 -12.67 -33.24
CA LEU A 110 -7.99 -11.58 -33.49
C LEU A 110 -9.42 -12.17 -33.46
N VAL A 111 -9.96 -12.28 -32.24
CA VAL A 111 -11.35 -12.68 -32.03
C VAL A 111 -12.25 -11.62 -32.62
N ASP A 112 -13.15 -12.02 -33.51
CA ASP A 112 -14.12 -11.11 -34.07
C ASP A 112 -15.09 -10.66 -32.96
N PRO A 113 -15.21 -9.35 -32.68
CA PRO A 113 -16.12 -8.84 -31.65
C PRO A 113 -17.56 -9.34 -31.82
N GLU A 114 -18.00 -9.59 -33.06
CA GLU A 114 -19.33 -10.12 -33.34
C GLU A 114 -19.56 -11.49 -32.72
N THR A 115 -18.56 -12.35 -32.63
CA THR A 115 -18.69 -13.67 -31.97
C THR A 115 -18.81 -13.57 -30.44
N LEU A 116 -18.39 -12.45 -29.86
CA LEU A 116 -18.53 -12.18 -28.43
C LEU A 116 -19.88 -11.56 -28.08
N VAL A 117 -20.47 -10.80 -29.00
CA VAL A 117 -21.74 -10.08 -28.80
C VAL A 117 -22.89 -11.03 -28.48
N ASP A 118 -22.90 -12.23 -29.05
CA ASP A 118 -23.98 -13.22 -28.87
C ASP A 118 -24.02 -13.81 -27.45
N ASN A 119 -22.95 -13.69 -26.67
CA ASN A 119 -22.87 -14.20 -25.30
C ASN A 119 -23.43 -13.22 -24.25
N PHE A 120 -23.78 -11.99 -24.63
CA PHE A 120 -24.26 -10.95 -23.72
C PHE A 120 -25.71 -10.57 -24.00
N SER A 121 -26.44 -10.17 -22.96
CA SER A 121 -27.83 -9.67 -23.11
C SER A 121 -27.87 -8.38 -23.94
N VAL A 122 -29.06 -8.05 -24.49
CA VAL A 122 -29.24 -6.91 -25.39
C VAL A 122 -28.89 -5.58 -24.71
N ASP A 123 -29.18 -5.46 -23.42
CA ASP A 123 -28.98 -4.24 -22.61
C ASP A 123 -27.63 -4.21 -21.87
N ASP A 124 -26.72 -5.15 -22.17
CA ASP A 124 -25.41 -5.21 -21.55
C ASP A 124 -24.49 -4.10 -22.08
N PRO A 125 -23.90 -3.25 -21.21
CA PRO A 125 -22.93 -2.23 -21.60
C PRO A 125 -21.74 -2.79 -22.40
N VAL A 126 -21.33 -4.04 -22.12
CA VAL A 126 -20.28 -4.73 -22.86
C VAL A 126 -20.69 -4.89 -24.32
N ARG A 127 -21.91 -5.31 -24.57
CA ARG A 127 -22.44 -5.51 -25.94
C ARG A 127 -22.49 -4.20 -26.70
N MET A 128 -22.91 -3.09 -26.06
CA MET A 128 -22.94 -1.78 -26.69
C MET A 128 -21.53 -1.33 -27.11
N TYR A 129 -20.55 -1.50 -26.20
CA TYR A 129 -19.15 -1.16 -26.48
C TYR A 129 -18.59 -1.98 -27.65
N LEU A 130 -18.78 -3.32 -27.62
CA LEU A 130 -18.29 -4.21 -28.69
C LEU A 130 -18.88 -3.83 -30.07
N LYS A 131 -20.17 -3.48 -30.12
CA LYS A 131 -20.82 -3.02 -31.33
C LYS A 131 -20.27 -1.68 -31.83
N GLU A 132 -19.85 -0.82 -30.93
CA GLU A 132 -19.29 0.51 -31.29
C GLU A 132 -17.89 0.38 -31.87
N ILE A 133 -17.01 -0.39 -31.25
CA ILE A 133 -15.66 -0.61 -31.79
C ILE A 133 -15.65 -1.40 -33.10
N GLY A 134 -16.66 -2.27 -33.31
CA GLY A 134 -16.83 -3.05 -34.54
C GLY A 134 -17.09 -2.18 -35.80
N LYS A 135 -17.55 -0.94 -35.63
CA LYS A 135 -17.80 -0.01 -36.76
C LYS A 135 -16.52 0.53 -37.41
N VAL A 136 -15.39 0.48 -36.67
CA VAL A 136 -14.10 1.01 -37.15
C VAL A 136 -13.40 -0.06 -37.97
N ASN A 137 -12.97 0.28 -39.17
CA ASN A 137 -12.26 -0.63 -40.06
C ASN A 137 -10.84 -0.88 -39.56
N LEU A 138 -10.34 -2.08 -39.79
CA LEU A 138 -8.94 -2.42 -39.54
C LEU A 138 -8.02 -1.68 -40.48
N LEU A 139 -6.83 -1.30 -39.98
CA LEU A 139 -5.80 -0.63 -40.79
C LEU A 139 -5.02 -1.66 -41.61
N THR A 140 -4.61 -1.25 -42.80
CA THR A 140 -3.61 -1.97 -43.59
C THR A 140 -2.21 -1.59 -43.12
N ALA A 141 -1.19 -2.42 -43.39
CA ALA A 141 0.18 -2.11 -43.01
C ALA A 141 0.71 -0.79 -43.56
N GLU A 142 0.27 -0.43 -44.79
CA GLU A 142 0.61 0.85 -45.43
C GLU A 142 -0.03 2.04 -44.68
N ALA A 143 -1.31 1.92 -44.29
CA ALA A 143 -2.01 2.94 -43.50
C ALA A 143 -1.45 3.09 -42.09
N GLU A 144 -0.95 2.02 -41.47
CA GLU A 144 -0.26 2.09 -40.16
C GLU A 144 1.02 2.95 -40.25
N ILE A 145 1.82 2.75 -41.30
CA ILE A 145 3.07 3.51 -41.50
C ILE A 145 2.76 5.00 -41.83
N GLU A 146 1.72 5.27 -42.64
CA GLU A 146 1.30 6.64 -42.91
C GLU A 146 0.84 7.35 -41.63
N LEU A 147 -0.02 6.72 -40.83
CA LEU A 147 -0.47 7.28 -39.58
C LEU A 147 0.69 7.45 -38.57
N ALA A 148 1.61 6.50 -38.50
CA ALA A 148 2.79 6.58 -37.62
C ALA A 148 3.70 7.76 -38.03
N THR A 149 3.84 8.03 -39.32
CA THR A 149 4.61 9.19 -39.87
C THR A 149 3.95 10.51 -39.47
N LEU A 150 2.61 10.60 -39.58
CA LEU A 150 1.85 11.79 -39.16
C LEU A 150 1.91 11.99 -37.63
N MET A 151 1.88 10.89 -36.86
CA MET A 151 2.03 10.93 -35.40
C MET A 151 3.39 11.49 -34.98
N ALA A 152 4.47 11.13 -35.68
CA ALA A 152 5.80 11.67 -35.44
C ALA A 152 5.87 13.19 -35.70
N GLN A 153 5.00 13.72 -36.57
CA GLN A 153 4.84 15.16 -36.83
C GLN A 153 3.95 15.86 -35.76
N GLY A 154 3.37 15.12 -34.83
CA GLY A 154 2.54 15.66 -33.75
C GLY A 154 1.05 15.74 -34.07
N ASP A 155 0.55 15.07 -35.11
CA ASP A 155 -0.88 15.07 -35.44
C ASP A 155 -1.69 14.25 -34.43
N LYS A 156 -2.60 14.93 -33.73
CA LYS A 156 -3.49 14.32 -32.74
C LYS A 156 -4.60 13.45 -33.36
N GLU A 157 -5.04 13.81 -34.56
CA GLU A 157 -6.07 13.02 -35.26
C GLU A 157 -5.51 11.68 -35.74
N ALA A 158 -4.24 11.65 -36.16
CA ALA A 158 -3.57 10.40 -36.51
C ALA A 158 -3.43 9.49 -35.30
N LYS A 159 -3.05 10.02 -34.12
CA LYS A 159 -3.01 9.25 -32.84
C LYS A 159 -4.37 8.67 -32.51
N ARG A 160 -5.45 9.45 -32.61
CA ARG A 160 -6.80 8.99 -32.34
C ARG A 160 -7.22 7.85 -33.27
N LYS A 161 -7.00 8.00 -34.57
CA LYS A 161 -7.33 6.98 -35.58
C LYS A 161 -6.56 5.67 -35.34
N MET A 162 -5.27 5.77 -35.02
CA MET A 162 -4.45 4.61 -34.70
C MET A 162 -4.99 3.87 -33.47
N ALA A 163 -5.37 4.58 -32.42
CA ALA A 163 -5.94 3.98 -31.21
C ALA A 163 -7.33 3.35 -31.50
N GLU A 164 -8.23 4.07 -32.16
CA GLU A 164 -9.59 3.59 -32.47
C GLU A 164 -9.57 2.30 -33.29
N ALA A 165 -8.70 2.20 -34.30
CA ALA A 165 -8.58 1.01 -35.14
C ALA A 165 -8.06 -0.23 -34.40
N ASN A 166 -7.36 -0.03 -33.28
CA ASN A 166 -6.74 -1.11 -32.48
C ASN A 166 -7.51 -1.45 -31.19
N LEU A 167 -8.68 -0.88 -30.93
CA LEU A 167 -9.51 -1.23 -29.77
C LEU A 167 -9.92 -2.73 -29.76
N ARG A 168 -10.10 -3.32 -30.93
CA ARG A 168 -10.40 -4.77 -31.06
C ARG A 168 -9.27 -5.63 -30.53
N LEU A 169 -8.01 -5.23 -30.70
CA LEU A 169 -6.85 -5.91 -30.15
C LEU A 169 -6.89 -5.91 -28.62
N VAL A 170 -7.26 -4.78 -28.00
CA VAL A 170 -7.39 -4.71 -26.52
C VAL A 170 -8.40 -5.72 -26.01
N VAL A 171 -9.56 -5.84 -26.66
CA VAL A 171 -10.62 -6.78 -26.25
C VAL A 171 -10.14 -8.23 -26.34
N SER A 172 -9.44 -8.61 -27.42
CA SER A 172 -8.90 -9.97 -27.59
C SER A 172 -7.91 -10.34 -26.48
N ILE A 173 -7.06 -9.39 -26.06
CA ILE A 173 -6.12 -9.58 -24.96
C ILE A 173 -6.86 -9.62 -23.62
N ALA A 174 -7.76 -8.66 -23.33
CA ALA A 174 -8.49 -8.57 -22.08
C ALA A 174 -9.34 -9.81 -21.78
N LYS A 175 -9.90 -10.45 -22.81
CA LYS A 175 -10.67 -11.71 -22.69
C LYS A 175 -9.94 -12.81 -21.92
N ARG A 176 -8.62 -12.89 -22.06
CA ARG A 176 -7.79 -13.91 -21.36
C ARG A 176 -7.62 -13.66 -19.87
N TYR A 177 -7.96 -12.48 -19.41
CA TYR A 177 -7.83 -12.06 -18.02
C TYR A 177 -9.16 -12.02 -17.26
N VAL A 178 -10.26 -12.41 -17.93
CA VAL A 178 -11.58 -12.51 -17.30
C VAL A 178 -11.55 -13.53 -16.15
N GLY A 179 -12.25 -13.23 -15.05
CA GLY A 179 -12.32 -14.10 -13.87
C GLY A 179 -11.15 -13.94 -12.89
N ARG A 180 -10.30 -12.91 -13.06
CA ARG A 180 -9.16 -12.65 -12.16
C ARG A 180 -9.41 -11.52 -11.16
N GLY A 181 -10.69 -11.29 -10.78
CA GLY A 181 -11.05 -10.32 -9.74
C GLY A 181 -11.41 -8.93 -10.25
N MET A 182 -11.41 -8.69 -11.58
CA MET A 182 -11.85 -7.44 -12.20
C MET A 182 -12.95 -7.69 -13.22
N LEU A 183 -13.86 -6.73 -13.40
CA LEU A 183 -14.90 -6.78 -14.41
C LEU A 183 -14.28 -6.65 -15.82
N PHE A 184 -14.93 -7.28 -16.81
CA PHE A 184 -14.40 -7.33 -18.17
C PHE A 184 -14.24 -5.91 -18.80
N LEU A 185 -15.21 -5.04 -18.56
CA LEU A 185 -15.11 -3.64 -19.03
C LEU A 185 -13.94 -2.88 -18.38
N ASP A 186 -13.66 -3.11 -17.11
CA ASP A 186 -12.55 -2.48 -16.41
C ASP A 186 -11.21 -2.96 -16.98
N LEU A 187 -11.08 -4.27 -17.26
CA LEU A 187 -9.91 -4.82 -17.94
C LEU A 187 -9.69 -4.20 -19.33
N ILE A 188 -10.78 -3.98 -20.09
CA ILE A 188 -10.71 -3.30 -21.39
C ILE A 188 -10.24 -1.86 -21.21
N GLN A 189 -10.75 -1.12 -20.23
CA GLN A 189 -10.37 0.28 -20.03
C GLN A 189 -8.90 0.43 -19.59
N GLU A 190 -8.43 -0.42 -18.70
CA GLU A 190 -7.01 -0.46 -18.33
C GLU A 190 -6.14 -0.84 -19.54
N GLY A 191 -6.59 -1.82 -20.34
CA GLY A 191 -5.94 -2.16 -21.61
C GLY A 191 -5.91 -1.00 -22.61
N ASN A 192 -6.98 -0.19 -22.69
CA ASN A 192 -7.03 1.01 -23.54
C ASN A 192 -6.01 2.06 -23.08
N LEU A 193 -5.79 2.24 -21.78
CA LEU A 193 -4.72 3.10 -21.28
C LEU A 193 -3.35 2.60 -21.73
N GLY A 194 -3.12 1.29 -21.69
CA GLY A 194 -1.91 0.66 -22.25
C GLY A 194 -1.76 0.91 -23.75
N LEU A 195 -2.85 0.79 -24.53
CA LEU A 195 -2.86 1.07 -25.97
C LEU A 195 -2.50 2.54 -26.27
N ILE A 196 -3.05 3.50 -25.53
CA ILE A 196 -2.74 4.92 -25.71
C ILE A 196 -1.24 5.18 -25.49
N LYS A 197 -0.64 4.59 -24.44
CA LYS A 197 0.80 4.66 -24.20
C LYS A 197 1.62 4.02 -25.33
N ALA A 198 1.15 2.88 -25.85
CA ALA A 198 1.79 2.24 -27.00
C ALA A 198 1.78 3.15 -28.23
N VAL A 199 0.66 3.81 -28.54
CA VAL A 199 0.54 4.78 -29.65
C VAL A 199 1.50 5.95 -29.46
N GLU A 200 1.68 6.44 -28.24
CA GLU A 200 2.58 7.58 -27.97
C GLU A 200 4.07 7.24 -28.14
N LYS A 201 4.45 6.00 -27.81
CA LYS A 201 5.85 5.55 -27.83
C LYS A 201 6.22 4.73 -29.09
N PHE A 202 5.30 4.51 -30.01
CA PHE A 202 5.53 3.69 -31.18
C PHE A 202 6.52 4.33 -32.15
N ASP A 203 7.53 3.55 -32.57
CA ASP A 203 8.55 3.94 -33.56
C ASP A 203 8.50 2.99 -34.75
N TYR A 204 7.96 3.49 -35.85
CA TYR A 204 7.84 2.74 -37.11
C TYR A 204 9.18 2.44 -37.79
N THR A 205 10.26 3.15 -37.43
CA THR A 205 11.59 2.95 -38.02
C THR A 205 12.23 1.61 -37.63
N LYS A 206 11.75 1.02 -36.54
CA LYS A 206 12.23 -0.28 -36.02
C LYS A 206 11.72 -1.49 -36.82
N GLY A 207 10.77 -1.31 -37.75
CA GLY A 207 10.32 -2.35 -38.67
C GLY A 207 9.35 -3.39 -38.12
N TYR A 208 8.90 -3.25 -36.85
CA TYR A 208 7.89 -4.14 -36.24
C TYR A 208 6.47 -3.65 -36.53
N LYS A 209 5.51 -4.60 -36.56
CA LYS A 209 4.07 -4.27 -36.63
C LYS A 209 3.64 -3.55 -35.34
N PHE A 210 2.73 -2.59 -35.47
CA PHE A 210 2.18 -1.88 -34.31
C PHE A 210 1.54 -2.86 -33.30
N SER A 211 0.79 -3.87 -33.80
CA SER A 211 0.12 -4.88 -32.96
C SER A 211 1.07 -5.60 -32.01
N THR A 212 2.28 -5.97 -32.45
CA THR A 212 3.29 -6.65 -31.62
C THR A 212 3.72 -5.76 -30.46
N TYR A 213 4.04 -4.50 -30.74
CA TYR A 213 4.43 -3.54 -29.72
C TYR A 213 3.28 -3.17 -28.76
N ALA A 214 2.07 -2.96 -29.30
CA ALA A 214 0.89 -2.62 -28.51
C ALA A 214 0.46 -3.76 -27.59
N THR A 215 0.58 -5.03 -28.02
CA THR A 215 0.24 -6.20 -27.20
C THR A 215 1.02 -6.23 -25.88
N TRP A 216 2.31 -5.86 -25.90
CA TRP A 216 3.12 -5.78 -24.68
C TRP A 216 2.58 -4.72 -23.70
N TRP A 217 2.32 -3.50 -24.18
CA TRP A 217 1.79 -2.41 -23.36
C TRP A 217 0.40 -2.69 -22.80
N ILE A 218 -0.47 -3.27 -23.63
CA ILE A 218 -1.82 -3.67 -23.21
C ILE A 218 -1.75 -4.74 -22.13
N ARG A 219 -0.94 -5.78 -22.34
CA ARG A 219 -0.74 -6.86 -21.35
C ARG A 219 -0.19 -6.33 -20.04
N GLN A 220 0.82 -5.47 -20.11
CA GLN A 220 1.44 -4.85 -18.93
C GLN A 220 0.43 -4.02 -18.15
N ALA A 221 -0.35 -3.17 -18.81
CA ALA A 221 -1.37 -2.35 -18.18
C ALA A 221 -2.44 -3.21 -17.47
N ILE A 222 -2.97 -4.23 -18.16
CA ILE A 222 -3.98 -5.14 -17.59
C ILE A 222 -3.41 -5.91 -16.40
N THR A 223 -2.22 -6.50 -16.51
CA THR A 223 -1.62 -7.29 -15.44
C THR A 223 -1.35 -6.43 -14.21
N ARG A 224 -0.88 -5.21 -14.41
CA ARG A 224 -0.65 -4.26 -13.33
C ARG A 224 -1.96 -3.82 -12.66
N ALA A 225 -3.00 -3.52 -13.44
CA ALA A 225 -4.30 -3.17 -12.90
C ALA A 225 -4.90 -4.32 -12.06
N ILE A 226 -4.78 -5.57 -12.52
CA ILE A 226 -5.19 -6.74 -11.73
C ILE A 226 -4.41 -6.81 -10.41
N ALA A 227 -3.11 -6.61 -10.43
CA ALA A 227 -2.29 -6.64 -9.22
C ALA A 227 -2.70 -5.56 -8.20
N ASP A 228 -3.05 -4.35 -8.68
CA ASP A 228 -3.38 -3.21 -7.85
C ASP A 228 -4.83 -3.18 -7.35
N GLN A 229 -5.80 -3.68 -8.14
CA GLN A 229 -7.23 -3.42 -7.93
C GLN A 229 -8.08 -4.69 -7.73
N ALA A 230 -7.58 -5.88 -8.10
CA ALA A 230 -8.40 -7.09 -8.07
C ALA A 230 -8.70 -7.60 -6.65
N ARG A 231 -7.93 -7.21 -5.64
CA ARG A 231 -8.09 -7.68 -4.26
C ARG A 231 -8.86 -6.68 -3.41
N THR A 232 -9.75 -7.17 -2.55
CA THR A 232 -10.50 -6.36 -1.58
C THR A 232 -9.55 -5.61 -0.62
N ILE A 233 -8.47 -6.27 -0.20
CA ILE A 233 -7.38 -5.65 0.58
C ILE A 233 -6.20 -5.51 -0.37
N ARG A 234 -5.83 -4.27 -0.70
CA ARG A 234 -4.76 -3.97 -1.63
C ARG A 234 -3.41 -4.46 -1.13
N ILE A 235 -2.67 -5.13 -1.99
CA ILE A 235 -1.30 -5.62 -1.75
C ILE A 235 -0.36 -4.93 -2.76
N PRO A 236 0.85 -4.52 -2.35
CA PRO A 236 1.84 -3.95 -3.28
C PRO A 236 2.18 -4.89 -4.45
N VAL A 237 2.43 -4.33 -5.64
CA VAL A 237 2.64 -5.11 -6.88
C VAL A 237 3.77 -6.13 -6.75
N HIS A 238 4.92 -5.74 -6.16
CA HIS A 238 6.04 -6.65 -5.97
C HIS A 238 5.70 -7.88 -5.09
N MET A 239 4.79 -7.70 -4.11
CA MET A 239 4.31 -8.82 -3.30
C MET A 239 3.37 -9.73 -4.09
N VAL A 240 2.52 -9.17 -4.97
CA VAL A 240 1.67 -9.96 -5.87
C VAL A 240 2.54 -10.78 -6.83
N GLU A 241 3.62 -10.22 -7.36
CA GLU A 241 4.59 -10.94 -8.20
C GLU A 241 5.26 -12.08 -7.43
N THR A 242 5.67 -11.83 -6.19
CA THR A 242 6.25 -12.85 -5.31
C THR A 242 5.24 -13.97 -5.02
N ILE A 243 3.99 -13.64 -4.70
CA ILE A 243 2.90 -14.60 -4.51
C ILE A 243 2.72 -15.45 -5.77
N ASN A 244 2.66 -14.82 -6.95
CA ASN A 244 2.50 -15.52 -8.22
C ASN A 244 3.67 -16.48 -8.50
N LYS A 245 4.90 -16.07 -8.14
CA LYS A 245 6.09 -16.94 -8.25
C LYS A 245 5.98 -18.13 -7.31
N VAL A 246 5.62 -17.93 -6.03
CA VAL A 246 5.37 -19.00 -5.05
C VAL A 246 4.31 -19.97 -5.57
N MET A 247 3.18 -19.46 -6.05
CA MET A 247 2.08 -20.30 -6.57
C MET A 247 2.45 -21.07 -7.84
N ARG A 248 3.32 -20.50 -8.69
CA ARG A 248 3.85 -21.20 -9.88
C ARG A 248 4.72 -22.38 -9.49
N ILE A 249 5.68 -22.14 -8.58
CA ILE A 249 6.59 -23.18 -8.08
C ILE A 249 5.80 -24.26 -7.31
N SER A 250 4.83 -23.87 -6.50
CA SER A 250 3.95 -24.81 -5.80
C SER A 250 3.24 -25.75 -6.77
N ARG A 251 2.71 -25.23 -7.90
CA ARG A 251 2.09 -26.07 -8.94
C ARG A 251 3.07 -26.99 -9.64
N GLN A 252 4.28 -26.51 -9.90
CA GLN A 252 5.34 -27.33 -10.50
C GLN A 252 5.74 -28.46 -9.57
N LEU A 253 5.99 -28.20 -8.30
CA LEU A 253 6.31 -29.20 -7.29
C LEU A 253 5.18 -30.20 -7.09
N LEU A 254 3.91 -29.74 -7.13
CA LEU A 254 2.74 -30.65 -7.09
C LEU A 254 2.76 -31.65 -8.25
N GLN A 255 3.15 -31.23 -9.46
CA GLN A 255 3.27 -32.13 -10.62
C GLN A 255 4.46 -33.09 -10.50
N GLU A 256 5.58 -32.65 -9.91
CA GLU A 256 6.78 -33.48 -9.75
C GLU A 256 6.66 -34.46 -8.58
N LEU A 257 6.14 -34.02 -7.44
CA LEU A 257 6.06 -34.82 -6.21
C LEU A 257 4.77 -35.65 -6.10
N GLY A 258 3.68 -35.22 -6.78
CA GLY A 258 2.38 -35.88 -6.73
C GLY A 258 1.58 -35.64 -5.44
N HIS A 259 2.02 -34.74 -4.57
CA HIS A 259 1.32 -34.28 -3.36
C HIS A 259 1.48 -32.77 -3.19
N ASP A 260 0.61 -32.16 -2.37
CA ASP A 260 0.70 -30.73 -2.06
C ASP A 260 2.04 -30.41 -1.39
N PRO A 261 2.86 -29.48 -1.96
CA PRO A 261 4.20 -29.20 -1.46
C PRO A 261 4.12 -28.49 -0.10
N THR A 262 5.03 -28.85 0.78
CA THR A 262 5.20 -28.18 2.07
C THR A 262 5.90 -26.82 1.89
N PRO A 263 5.71 -25.85 2.83
CA PRO A 263 6.44 -24.58 2.78
C PRO A 263 7.97 -24.75 2.77
N GLU A 264 8.48 -25.83 3.35
CA GLU A 264 9.90 -26.21 3.38
C GLU A 264 10.42 -26.58 1.99
N GLU A 265 9.63 -27.35 1.22
CA GLU A 265 9.99 -27.75 -0.15
C GLU A 265 9.95 -26.56 -1.10
N ILE A 266 8.92 -25.71 -0.98
CA ILE A 266 8.83 -24.46 -1.76
C ILE A 266 10.03 -23.54 -1.45
N ALA A 267 10.38 -23.40 -0.16
CA ALA A 267 11.50 -22.58 0.28
C ALA A 267 12.85 -23.06 -0.27
N ALA A 268 13.04 -24.38 -0.35
CA ALA A 268 14.25 -24.98 -0.91
C ALA A 268 14.40 -24.68 -2.41
N ASP A 269 13.32 -24.75 -3.17
CA ASP A 269 13.33 -24.46 -4.61
C ASP A 269 13.51 -22.96 -4.89
N MET A 270 12.86 -22.09 -4.09
CA MET A 270 12.98 -20.64 -4.22
C MET A 270 14.26 -20.03 -3.67
N GLY A 271 15.04 -20.79 -2.88
CA GLY A 271 16.21 -20.25 -2.17
C GLY A 271 15.87 -19.20 -1.11
N MET A 272 14.68 -19.29 -0.49
CA MET A 272 14.17 -18.31 0.49
C MET A 272 14.02 -18.96 1.88
N PRO A 273 14.02 -18.15 2.98
CA PRO A 273 13.70 -18.65 4.32
C PRO A 273 12.26 -19.21 4.38
N VAL A 274 12.07 -20.35 5.07
CA VAL A 274 10.77 -21.02 5.24
C VAL A 274 9.72 -20.10 5.87
N GLU A 275 10.11 -19.29 6.84
CA GLU A 275 9.24 -18.35 7.54
C GLU A 275 8.65 -17.32 6.57
N LYS A 276 9.46 -16.80 5.65
CA LYS A 276 9.01 -15.85 4.63
C LYS A 276 8.01 -16.49 3.65
N VAL A 277 8.21 -17.75 3.28
CA VAL A 277 7.24 -18.48 2.44
C VAL A 277 5.91 -18.66 3.16
N ARG A 278 5.94 -19.01 4.47
CA ARG A 278 4.70 -19.11 5.29
C ARG A 278 3.97 -17.78 5.38
N GLU A 279 4.68 -16.69 5.56
CA GLU A 279 4.11 -15.34 5.59
C GLU A 279 3.47 -14.98 4.23
N ILE A 280 4.16 -15.23 3.12
CA ILE A 280 3.63 -14.99 1.77
C ILE A 280 2.35 -15.81 1.53
N LEU A 281 2.31 -17.08 1.91
CA LEU A 281 1.12 -17.91 1.78
C LEU A 281 -0.05 -17.42 2.65
N LYS A 282 0.22 -16.86 3.83
CA LYS A 282 -0.79 -16.23 4.69
C LYS A 282 -1.36 -14.96 4.07
N ILE A 283 -0.50 -14.10 3.49
CA ILE A 283 -0.93 -12.87 2.80
C ILE A 283 -1.69 -13.19 1.50
N ALA A 284 -1.38 -14.31 0.84
CA ALA A 284 -2.02 -14.73 -0.40
C ALA A 284 -3.51 -15.08 -0.23
N GLN A 285 -3.97 -15.38 0.98
CA GLN A 285 -5.37 -15.76 1.27
C GLN A 285 -6.32 -14.61 0.95
N GLU A 286 -7.49 -14.96 0.41
CA GLU A 286 -8.57 -14.01 0.17
C GLU A 286 -9.50 -13.94 1.38
N PRO A 287 -10.10 -12.76 1.68
CA PRO A 287 -11.07 -12.62 2.75
C PRO A 287 -12.34 -13.42 2.44
N VAL A 288 -12.90 -14.04 3.47
CA VAL A 288 -14.18 -14.77 3.39
C VAL A 288 -15.33 -13.80 3.67
N SER A 289 -16.45 -13.92 2.93
CA SER A 289 -17.63 -13.09 3.15
C SER A 289 -18.30 -13.43 4.48
N LEU A 290 -18.72 -12.41 5.22
CA LEU A 290 -19.52 -12.56 6.43
C LEU A 290 -20.94 -13.09 6.16
N GLU A 291 -21.43 -12.93 4.94
CA GLU A 291 -22.73 -13.44 4.49
C GLU A 291 -22.68 -14.90 4.02
N THR A 292 -21.54 -15.58 4.19
CA THR A 292 -21.43 -17.00 3.86
C THR A 292 -22.37 -17.80 4.75
N PRO A 293 -23.33 -18.58 4.17
CA PRO A 293 -24.25 -19.38 4.96
C PRO A 293 -23.53 -20.52 5.68
N ILE A 294 -23.94 -20.79 6.92
CA ILE A 294 -23.39 -21.89 7.74
C ILE A 294 -24.53 -22.87 8.07
N GLY A 295 -24.32 -24.13 7.76
CA GLY A 295 -25.30 -25.18 8.01
C GLY A 295 -26.19 -25.48 6.80
N GLU A 296 -27.18 -26.36 6.99
CA GLU A 296 -28.12 -26.80 5.95
C GLU A 296 -29.34 -25.85 5.80
N GLU A 297 -29.60 -25.02 6.82
CA GLU A 297 -30.65 -24.00 6.82
C GLU A 297 -30.01 -22.63 6.49
N GLU A 298 -30.52 -21.93 5.48
CA GLU A 298 -29.99 -20.64 4.95
C GLU A 298 -30.16 -19.45 5.94
N ASP A 299 -30.63 -19.70 7.16
CA ASP A 299 -30.96 -18.66 8.15
C ASP A 299 -29.76 -18.19 8.98
N SER A 300 -28.59 -18.88 8.92
CA SER A 300 -27.41 -18.53 9.71
C SER A 300 -26.21 -18.17 8.82
N HIS A 301 -25.60 -17.04 9.10
CA HIS A 301 -24.43 -16.54 8.39
C HIS A 301 -23.18 -16.52 9.27
N LEU A 302 -21.99 -16.57 8.66
CA LEU A 302 -20.72 -16.51 9.40
C LEU A 302 -20.64 -15.28 10.32
N GLY A 303 -21.19 -14.15 9.90
CA GLY A 303 -21.21 -12.92 10.67
C GLY A 303 -21.94 -13.01 12.01
N ASP A 304 -22.96 -13.89 12.13
CA ASP A 304 -23.75 -14.04 13.35
C ASP A 304 -22.95 -14.71 14.50
N PHE A 305 -21.83 -15.38 14.19
CA PHE A 305 -20.98 -16.07 15.16
C PHE A 305 -19.77 -15.24 15.59
N ILE A 306 -19.54 -14.08 15.00
CA ILE A 306 -18.41 -13.22 15.34
C ILE A 306 -18.84 -12.21 16.40
N PRO A 307 -18.34 -12.32 17.65
CA PRO A 307 -18.65 -11.34 18.69
C PRO A 307 -18.03 -9.97 18.38
N ASP A 308 -18.71 -8.92 18.78
CA ASP A 308 -18.18 -7.56 18.77
C ASP A 308 -17.27 -7.36 20.00
N GLU A 309 -15.96 -7.35 19.78
CA GLU A 309 -14.97 -7.17 20.85
C GLU A 309 -14.91 -5.73 21.40
N ASP A 310 -15.40 -4.75 20.62
CA ASP A 310 -15.43 -3.34 21.00
C ASP A 310 -16.68 -2.99 21.82
N ALA A 311 -17.68 -3.83 21.84
CA ALA A 311 -18.90 -3.64 22.60
C ALA A 311 -18.67 -3.90 24.09
N SER A 312 -18.81 -2.85 24.92
CA SER A 312 -18.73 -2.97 26.37
C SER A 312 -19.83 -3.87 26.92
N GLU A 313 -19.52 -4.71 27.89
CA GLU A 313 -20.55 -5.46 28.62
C GLU A 313 -21.57 -4.52 29.28
N PRO A 314 -22.88 -4.87 29.34
CA PRO A 314 -23.90 -4.02 29.94
C PRO A 314 -23.61 -3.62 31.40
N ALA A 315 -22.99 -4.53 32.17
CA ALA A 315 -22.57 -4.26 33.54
C ALA A 315 -21.45 -3.20 33.61
N GLU A 316 -20.49 -3.28 32.70
CA GLU A 316 -19.38 -2.35 32.61
C GLU A 316 -19.87 -0.97 32.14
N ALA A 317 -20.74 -0.92 31.13
CA ALA A 317 -21.37 0.33 30.66
C ALA A 317 -22.19 1.01 31.77
N ALA A 318 -22.95 0.24 32.56
CA ALA A 318 -23.68 0.76 33.71
C ALA A 318 -22.74 1.30 34.80
N SER A 319 -21.67 0.56 35.11
CA SER A 319 -20.65 0.99 36.09
C SER A 319 -19.95 2.28 35.64
N PHE A 320 -19.64 2.41 34.35
CA PHE A 320 -19.04 3.62 33.80
C PHE A 320 -19.99 4.81 33.87
N THR A 321 -21.30 4.61 33.63
CA THR A 321 -22.30 5.65 33.73
C THR A 321 -22.43 6.13 35.19
N LEU A 322 -22.49 5.20 36.15
CA LEU A 322 -22.50 5.53 37.58
C LEU A 322 -21.23 6.26 38.02
N LEU A 323 -20.06 5.82 37.56
CA LEU A 323 -18.79 6.52 37.82
C LEU A 323 -18.84 7.97 37.32
N ARG A 324 -19.35 8.19 36.10
CA ARG A 324 -19.49 9.52 35.51
C ARG A 324 -20.41 10.43 36.30
N GLU A 325 -21.52 9.89 36.76
CA GLU A 325 -22.48 10.62 37.64
C GLU A 325 -21.84 11.00 38.98
N GLN A 326 -21.21 10.03 39.67
CA GLN A 326 -20.54 10.26 40.94
C GLN A 326 -19.35 11.23 40.78
N LEU A 327 -18.61 11.15 39.68
CA LEU A 327 -17.53 12.09 39.38
C LEU A 327 -18.10 13.51 39.18
N SER A 328 -19.21 13.66 38.47
CA SER A 328 -19.88 14.96 38.29
C SER A 328 -20.37 15.55 39.63
N GLU A 329 -20.96 14.74 40.50
CA GLU A 329 -21.34 15.19 41.86
C GLU A 329 -20.15 15.69 42.66
N VAL A 330 -19.01 14.95 42.62
CA VAL A 330 -17.80 15.31 43.36
C VAL A 330 -17.19 16.59 42.80
N LEU A 331 -17.15 16.76 41.46
CA LEU A 331 -16.67 17.97 40.80
C LEU A 331 -17.52 19.20 41.14
N ASN A 332 -18.83 19.06 41.22
CA ASN A 332 -19.76 20.17 41.62
C ASN A 332 -19.46 20.68 43.05
N THR A 333 -18.74 19.94 43.88
CA THR A 333 -18.29 20.42 45.20
C THR A 333 -17.07 21.35 45.17
N LEU A 334 -16.45 21.51 44.02
CA LEU A 334 -15.35 22.44 43.79
C LEU A 334 -15.86 23.85 43.43
N THR A 335 -14.94 24.82 43.38
CA THR A 335 -15.33 26.14 42.85
C THR A 335 -15.55 26.05 41.33
N PRO A 336 -16.45 26.87 40.74
CA PRO A 336 -16.75 26.78 39.30
C PRO A 336 -15.53 26.89 38.39
N ARG A 337 -14.48 27.60 38.82
CA ARG A 337 -13.24 27.70 38.10
C ARG A 337 -12.40 26.39 38.17
N GLU A 338 -12.28 25.79 39.34
CA GLU A 338 -11.56 24.55 39.56
C GLU A 338 -12.24 23.41 38.82
N GLU A 339 -13.55 23.33 38.86
CA GLU A 339 -14.37 22.35 38.16
C GLU A 339 -14.15 22.43 36.63
N LYS A 340 -14.35 23.63 36.05
CA LYS A 340 -14.24 23.84 34.62
C LYS A 340 -12.82 23.53 34.10
N VAL A 341 -11.78 23.88 34.87
CA VAL A 341 -10.37 23.55 34.53
C VAL A 341 -10.18 22.04 34.46
N LEU A 342 -10.70 21.27 35.46
CA LEU A 342 -10.57 19.80 35.44
C LEU A 342 -11.39 19.16 34.30
N ARG A 343 -12.64 19.64 34.06
CA ARG A 343 -13.46 19.11 32.96
C ARG A 343 -12.80 19.27 31.62
N LEU A 344 -12.23 20.44 31.35
CA LEU A 344 -11.51 20.70 30.08
C LEU A 344 -10.18 19.96 30.00
N ARG A 345 -9.44 19.89 31.09
CA ARG A 345 -8.10 19.26 31.12
C ARG A 345 -8.18 17.76 30.85
N PHE A 346 -9.15 17.08 31.49
CA PHE A 346 -9.32 15.64 31.39
C PHE A 346 -10.38 15.21 30.36
N GLY A 347 -11.03 16.16 29.66
CA GLY A 347 -12.01 15.86 28.62
C GLY A 347 -13.25 15.11 29.14
N ILE A 348 -13.74 15.44 30.35
CA ILE A 348 -14.85 14.72 31.02
C ILE A 348 -16.18 14.87 30.27
N GLU A 349 -16.37 15.97 29.53
CA GLU A 349 -17.59 16.25 28.77
C GLU A 349 -17.48 15.84 27.31
N ASP A 350 -16.40 16.22 26.66
CA ASP A 350 -16.17 16.07 25.21
C ASP A 350 -15.22 14.95 24.83
N GLY A 351 -14.67 14.21 25.81
CA GLY A 351 -13.71 13.13 25.59
C GLY A 351 -12.31 13.59 25.16
N ARG A 352 -12.11 14.90 24.90
CA ARG A 352 -10.83 15.43 24.43
C ARG A 352 -10.01 16.04 25.58
N THR A 353 -8.90 15.41 25.90
CA THR A 353 -7.92 15.96 26.86
C THR A 353 -7.23 17.17 26.26
N ARG A 354 -7.11 18.26 27.05
CA ARG A 354 -6.45 19.51 26.61
C ARG A 354 -5.17 19.75 27.39
N THR A 355 -4.21 20.40 26.75
CA THR A 355 -2.94 20.79 27.37
C THR A 355 -3.16 21.98 28.35
N LEU A 356 -2.21 22.18 29.29
CA LEU A 356 -2.26 23.33 30.22
C LEU A 356 -2.25 24.69 29.50
N GLU A 357 -1.65 24.76 28.34
CA GLU A 357 -1.60 25.98 27.52
C GLU A 357 -2.92 26.26 26.83
N GLU A 358 -3.57 25.24 26.27
CA GLU A 358 -4.90 25.37 25.65
C GLU A 358 -5.93 25.83 26.65
N VAL A 359 -5.97 25.18 27.84
CA VAL A 359 -6.83 25.61 28.94
C VAL A 359 -6.47 27.01 29.40
N GLY A 360 -5.17 27.38 29.45
CA GLY A 360 -4.71 28.71 29.78
C GLY A 360 -5.22 29.78 28.81
N LYS A 361 -5.22 29.49 27.52
CA LYS A 361 -5.78 30.38 26.48
C LYS A 361 -7.28 30.60 26.65
N GLU A 362 -8.04 29.54 26.98
CA GLU A 362 -9.52 29.66 27.18
C GLU A 362 -9.87 30.52 28.40
N PHE A 363 -9.07 30.47 29.48
CA PHE A 363 -9.29 31.26 30.67
C PHE A 363 -8.52 32.60 30.70
N ASN A 364 -7.75 32.92 29.65
CA ASN A 364 -6.90 34.10 29.59
C ASN A 364 -5.90 34.20 30.76
N VAL A 365 -5.27 33.07 31.13
CA VAL A 365 -4.27 32.98 32.20
C VAL A 365 -3.05 32.18 31.76
N THR A 366 -1.95 32.36 32.51
CA THR A 366 -0.68 31.66 32.19
C THR A 366 -0.81 30.15 32.49
N ARG A 367 -0.03 29.34 31.76
CA ARG A 367 0.12 27.88 31.96
C ARG A 367 0.37 27.52 33.43
N GLU A 368 1.24 28.26 34.09
CA GLU A 368 1.59 28.03 35.50
C GLU A 368 0.39 28.28 36.44
N ARG A 369 -0.45 29.25 36.12
CA ARG A 369 -1.67 29.52 36.89
C ARG A 369 -2.68 28.38 36.78
N ILE A 370 -2.85 27.81 35.60
CA ILE A 370 -3.69 26.62 35.41
C ILE A 370 -3.13 25.42 36.19
N ARG A 371 -1.81 25.19 36.15
CA ARG A 371 -1.15 24.13 36.92
C ARG A 371 -1.41 24.27 38.44
N GLN A 372 -1.35 25.51 38.97
CA GLN A 372 -1.66 25.77 40.37
C GLN A 372 -3.13 25.49 40.72
N ILE A 373 -4.09 25.87 39.84
CA ILE A 373 -5.53 25.63 40.01
C ILE A 373 -5.78 24.12 39.99
N GLU A 374 -5.24 23.38 39.01
CA GLU A 374 -5.31 21.93 38.90
C GLU A 374 -4.79 21.23 40.16
N ALA A 375 -3.57 21.54 40.57
CA ALA A 375 -2.97 20.96 41.78
C ALA A 375 -3.80 21.22 43.04
N LYS A 376 -4.40 22.43 43.17
CA LYS A 376 -5.26 22.78 44.29
C LYS A 376 -6.59 22.00 44.23
N ALA A 377 -7.19 21.88 43.05
CA ALA A 377 -8.41 21.13 42.84
C ALA A 377 -8.21 19.62 43.13
N LEU A 378 -7.15 19.00 42.62
CA LEU A 378 -6.80 17.61 42.89
C LEU A 378 -6.54 17.36 44.39
N ARG A 379 -5.88 18.30 45.09
CA ARG A 379 -5.66 18.17 46.52
C ARG A 379 -7.00 18.21 47.31
N LYS A 380 -7.96 19.04 46.88
CA LYS A 380 -9.28 19.07 47.46
C LYS A 380 -10.08 17.78 47.21
N LEU A 381 -9.91 17.15 46.05
CA LEU A 381 -10.54 15.87 45.70
C LEU A 381 -9.96 14.70 46.50
N ARG A 382 -8.70 14.74 46.89
CA ARG A 382 -8.04 13.70 47.74
C ARG A 382 -8.58 13.68 49.18
N HIS A 383 -9.36 14.71 49.61
CA HIS A 383 -9.92 14.73 50.96
C HIS A 383 -10.86 13.54 51.17
N PRO A 384 -10.81 12.83 52.33
CA PRO A 384 -11.58 11.60 52.60
C PRO A 384 -13.09 11.72 52.33
N SER A 385 -13.67 12.89 52.62
CA SER A 385 -15.12 13.15 52.37
C SER A 385 -15.53 13.08 50.92
N ARG A 386 -14.58 13.29 49.95
CA ARG A 386 -14.83 13.27 48.53
C ARG A 386 -14.28 11.99 47.89
N SER A 387 -13.07 11.58 48.27
CA SER A 387 -12.42 10.39 47.70
C SER A 387 -13.17 9.09 48.07
N LYS A 388 -13.90 9.03 49.21
CA LYS A 388 -14.69 7.87 49.57
C LYS A 388 -15.77 7.52 48.56
N LYS A 389 -16.40 8.51 47.90
CA LYS A 389 -17.42 8.29 46.88
C LYS A 389 -16.89 7.67 45.58
N LEU A 390 -15.61 7.88 45.30
CA LEU A 390 -14.96 7.37 44.08
C LEU A 390 -14.17 6.07 44.33
N ARG A 391 -13.99 5.69 45.60
CA ARG A 391 -13.16 4.55 45.97
C ARG A 391 -13.70 3.21 45.49
N ASP A 392 -15.01 3.07 45.45
CA ASP A 392 -15.70 1.84 45.06
C ASP A 392 -15.55 1.53 43.56
N PHE A 393 -15.07 2.51 42.76
CA PHE A 393 -14.80 2.37 41.32
C PHE A 393 -13.29 2.22 40.98
N LEU A 394 -12.43 2.11 42.00
CA LEU A 394 -10.97 2.02 41.82
C LEU A 394 -10.42 0.57 41.96
N ASN A 395 -11.29 -0.42 42.04
CA ASN A 395 -10.90 -1.84 42.16
C ASN A 395 -10.81 -2.50 40.80
#